data_8d11856f1bbdd0f71e7b338e3e0978c1
#
_entry.id   8d11856f1bbdd0f71e7b338e3e0978c1
#
_cell.length_a   1.000
_cell.length_b   1.000
_cell.length_c   1.000
_cell.angle_alpha   90.00
_cell.angle_beta   90.00
_cell.angle_gamma   90.00
#
_symmetry.space_group_name_H-M   'P 1'
#
loop_
_entity.id
_entity.type
_entity.pdbx_description
1 polymer ?
#
loop_
_entity_poly.entity_id
_entity_poly.type
_entity_poly.pdbx_seq_one_letter_code
_entity_poly.pdbx_strand_id
1 'polypeptide(L)'
;RRPRPGPGQPSLPPRGDGWHSRRNRRRNAQGRVPGQARAGDTDPTTGEVLAEAGTNVDMELADKIQNAAVASVMIQTEEGATKVLSNMEVNLAEYVDFNPEEIGVHEDVFYPVLEKILEEGYEGEELKEALKKNIHELIPKHITKEDILASINYNIHLEYGIGHDDDIDHLGNRRIRAVGELLQNQYRIGLSRLERVVRERMTTQDIESISPQSLINIKPVTAAVKEFFGSSQLSQFMDHNNPLSELTHKRRLSALGPGGLSRDRAGFEVRDVHYTHYGRMCPIETPEGPNIGLINSLATYARINEYGFIEAPYRVLDKSDPENPVVTDKVVYLTADEEDNYVVAQANEPVDKDGHFVNTNVSRRFREETSEFDKVNLDLMDVSPKMVFSVATSMIPFLENDDANRALMGSNMQRQAV
;
A
#
# COMPACT_ATOMS: atom_id res chain seq x y z
N ARG A 1 22.15 -7.79 -3.89
CA ARG A 1 21.78 -9.19 -4.25
C ARG A 1 20.99 -9.75 -3.07
N ARG A 2 19.66 -9.96 -3.22
CA ARG A 2 18.79 -10.59 -2.21
C ARG A 2 18.87 -12.11 -2.36
N PRO A 3 18.73 -12.91 -1.28
CA PRO A 3 18.69 -14.37 -1.38
C PRO A 3 17.36 -14.80 -2.04
N ARG A 4 17.42 -15.80 -2.92
CA ARG A 4 16.26 -16.40 -3.57
C ARG A 4 15.49 -17.25 -2.57
N PRO A 5 14.14 -17.26 -2.61
CA PRO A 5 13.34 -18.18 -1.82
C PRO A 5 13.53 -19.64 -2.32
N GLY A 6 13.54 -20.58 -1.39
CA GLY A 6 13.66 -22.01 -1.67
C GLY A 6 12.36 -22.64 -2.20
N PRO A 7 12.42 -23.79 -2.89
CA PRO A 7 11.23 -24.46 -3.43
C PRO A 7 10.38 -25.03 -2.30
N GLY A 8 9.07 -24.72 -2.33
CA GLY A 8 8.07 -25.28 -1.41
C GLY A 8 7.43 -24.31 -0.42
N GLN A 9 7.52 -23.01 -0.64
CA GLN A 9 6.82 -22.02 0.20
C GLN A 9 5.46 -21.68 -0.41
N PRO A 10 4.37 -21.60 0.39
CA PRO A 10 3.14 -20.99 -0.07
C PRO A 10 3.46 -19.54 -0.45
N SER A 11 3.20 -19.18 -1.68
CA SER A 11 3.39 -17.84 -2.21
C SER A 11 2.46 -16.90 -1.45
N LEU A 12 3.04 -15.96 -0.70
CA LEU A 12 2.32 -14.76 -0.32
C LEU A 12 1.90 -14.05 -1.62
N PRO A 13 0.73 -13.44 -1.65
CA PRO A 13 0.28 -12.72 -2.84
C PRO A 13 1.36 -11.72 -3.28
N PRO A 14 1.60 -11.58 -4.59
CA PRO A 14 2.68 -10.78 -5.13
C PRO A 14 2.55 -9.32 -4.69
N ARG A 15 3.68 -8.72 -4.32
CA ARG A 15 3.79 -7.29 -4.01
C ARG A 15 3.61 -6.49 -5.29
N GLY A 16 2.50 -5.83 -5.43
CA GLY A 16 2.17 -5.11 -6.66
C GLY A 16 2.39 -3.63 -6.62
N ASP A 17 2.80 -3.19 -7.79
CA ASP A 17 2.96 -1.81 -8.19
C ASP A 17 1.64 -1.31 -8.77
N GLY A 18 1.03 -0.30 -8.27
CA GLY A 18 -0.18 0.24 -8.86
C GLY A 18 -1.31 0.44 -7.86
N TRP A 19 -0.98 1.24 -6.89
CA TRP A 19 -1.78 1.41 -5.70
C TRP A 19 -3.24 1.84 -5.92
N HIS A 20 -3.50 2.70 -6.87
CA HIS A 20 -4.87 3.10 -7.18
C HIS A 20 -5.67 2.03 -7.94
N SER A 21 -5.01 1.23 -8.78
CA SER A 21 -5.67 0.20 -9.53
C SER A 21 -6.01 -1.04 -8.69
N ARG A 22 -5.10 -1.51 -7.81
CA ARG A 22 -5.37 -2.68 -6.96
C ARG A 22 -6.50 -2.48 -5.97
N ARG A 23 -6.62 -1.32 -5.38
CA ARG A 23 -7.70 -1.03 -4.43
C ARG A 23 -9.05 -0.95 -5.11
N ASN A 24 -9.12 -0.33 -6.27
CA ASN A 24 -10.32 -0.35 -7.10
C ASN A 24 -10.57 -1.74 -7.71
N ARG A 25 -9.52 -2.51 -8.05
CA ARG A 25 -9.62 -3.88 -8.54
C ARG A 25 -10.26 -4.81 -7.51
N ARG A 26 -9.66 -4.91 -6.32
CA ARG A 26 -10.23 -5.72 -5.23
C ARG A 26 -11.59 -5.23 -4.79
N ARG A 27 -11.92 -3.95 -4.97
CA ARG A 27 -13.24 -3.40 -4.64
C ARG A 27 -14.31 -3.69 -5.66
N ASN A 28 -13.98 -3.72 -6.95
CA ASN A 28 -14.94 -4.11 -7.97
C ASN A 28 -15.28 -5.62 -7.88
N ALA A 29 -14.32 -6.46 -7.48
CA ALA A 29 -14.54 -7.88 -7.22
C ALA A 29 -14.87 -8.18 -5.75
N GLN A 30 -14.23 -7.48 -4.81
CA GLN A 30 -14.34 -7.68 -3.36
C GLN A 30 -15.32 -6.71 -2.69
N GLY A 31 -16.04 -5.88 -3.46
CA GLY A 31 -17.16 -5.18 -2.86
C GLY A 31 -17.99 -6.25 -2.18
N ARG A 32 -18.03 -6.25 -0.83
CA ARG A 32 -18.98 -7.06 -0.07
C ARG A 32 -20.36 -6.64 -0.55
N VAL A 33 -20.77 -7.24 -1.64
CA VAL A 33 -22.07 -7.02 -2.20
C VAL A 33 -22.98 -8.00 -1.52
N PRO A 34 -23.76 -7.61 -0.53
CA PRO A 34 -24.90 -8.42 -0.14
C PRO A 34 -25.88 -8.32 -1.30
N GLY A 35 -25.69 -9.14 -2.31
CA GLY A 35 -26.51 -9.17 -3.51
C GLY A 35 -26.48 -10.56 -4.11
N GLN A 36 -27.60 -10.96 -4.70
CA GLN A 36 -27.70 -12.21 -5.42
C GLN A 36 -27.46 -11.94 -6.90
N ALA A 37 -26.66 -12.77 -7.57
CA ALA A 37 -26.55 -12.76 -9.02
C ALA A 37 -27.94 -12.89 -9.63
N ARG A 38 -28.34 -11.95 -10.51
CA ARG A 38 -29.69 -11.96 -11.08
C ARG A 38 -29.82 -12.86 -12.29
N ALA A 39 -28.76 -12.99 -13.06
CA ALA A 39 -28.65 -13.88 -14.23
C ALA A 39 -27.49 -14.83 -14.02
N GLY A 40 -27.52 -16.00 -14.62
CA GLY A 40 -26.36 -16.87 -14.64
C GLY A 40 -25.22 -16.17 -15.36
N ASP A 41 -24.15 -15.87 -14.62
CA ASP A 41 -22.94 -15.31 -15.20
C ASP A 41 -22.11 -16.47 -15.78
N THR A 42 -21.75 -16.33 -17.05
CA THR A 42 -21.05 -17.35 -17.81
C THR A 42 -19.67 -16.85 -18.16
N ASP A 43 -18.66 -17.67 -18.04
CA ASP A 43 -17.31 -17.39 -18.52
C ASP A 43 -17.36 -17.14 -20.03
N PRO A 44 -16.93 -15.98 -20.52
CA PRO A 44 -16.95 -15.66 -21.94
C PRO A 44 -16.02 -16.56 -22.78
N THR A 45 -14.99 -17.16 -22.15
CA THR A 45 -13.98 -17.98 -22.82
C THR A 45 -14.35 -19.44 -22.87
N THR A 46 -14.83 -20.01 -21.75
CA THR A 46 -15.13 -21.46 -21.64
C THR A 46 -16.61 -21.77 -21.82
N GLY A 47 -17.50 -20.79 -21.63
CA GLY A 47 -18.94 -20.98 -21.66
C GLY A 47 -19.50 -21.66 -20.42
N GLU A 48 -18.69 -21.86 -19.37
CA GLU A 48 -19.14 -22.42 -18.11
C GLU A 48 -19.96 -21.40 -17.32
N VAL A 49 -20.97 -21.89 -16.60
CA VAL A 49 -21.78 -21.05 -15.69
C VAL A 49 -21.00 -20.83 -14.40
N LEU A 50 -20.49 -19.64 -14.18
CA LEU A 50 -19.74 -19.25 -12.98
C LEU A 50 -20.65 -19.04 -11.77
N ALA A 51 -21.82 -18.46 -11.97
CA ALA A 51 -22.82 -18.24 -10.95
C ALA A 51 -24.22 -18.49 -11.48
N GLU A 52 -25.02 -19.24 -10.74
CA GLU A 52 -26.45 -19.39 -11.02
C GLU A 52 -27.23 -18.16 -10.52
N ALA A 53 -28.37 -17.90 -11.14
CA ALA A 53 -29.25 -16.82 -10.71
C ALA A 53 -29.71 -17.06 -9.25
N GLY A 54 -29.51 -16.06 -8.39
CA GLY A 54 -29.84 -16.15 -6.96
C GLY A 54 -28.70 -16.58 -6.06
N THR A 55 -27.50 -16.88 -6.60
CA THR A 55 -26.31 -17.19 -5.79
C THR A 55 -25.78 -15.93 -5.13
N ASN A 56 -25.47 -15.99 -3.83
CA ASN A 56 -24.79 -14.90 -3.15
C ASN A 56 -23.34 -14.82 -3.63
N VAL A 57 -22.92 -13.61 -4.01
CA VAL A 57 -21.55 -13.37 -4.44
C VAL A 57 -20.67 -13.18 -3.21
N ASP A 58 -19.93 -14.21 -2.87
CA ASP A 58 -18.86 -14.16 -1.88
C ASP A 58 -17.53 -13.74 -2.50
N MET A 59 -16.47 -13.67 -1.70
CA MET A 59 -15.16 -13.21 -2.12
C MET A 59 -14.53 -14.16 -3.16
N GLU A 60 -14.66 -15.48 -2.95
CA GLU A 60 -14.08 -16.46 -3.86
C GLU A 60 -14.77 -16.46 -5.23
N LEU A 61 -16.10 -16.32 -5.23
CA LEU A 61 -16.87 -16.23 -6.47
C LEU A 61 -16.59 -14.90 -7.21
N ALA A 62 -16.42 -13.79 -6.47
CA ALA A 62 -16.06 -12.51 -7.06
C ALA A 62 -14.68 -12.56 -7.73
N ASP A 63 -13.69 -13.19 -7.10
CA ASP A 63 -12.35 -13.37 -7.69
C ASP A 63 -12.41 -14.27 -8.93
N LYS A 64 -13.19 -15.35 -8.92
CA LYS A 64 -13.40 -16.21 -10.09
C LYS A 64 -14.04 -15.44 -11.26
N ILE A 65 -15.09 -14.65 -10.99
CA ILE A 65 -15.76 -13.84 -12.00
C ILE A 65 -14.80 -12.81 -12.60
N GLN A 66 -13.97 -12.17 -11.78
CA GLN A 66 -12.99 -11.20 -12.25
C GLN A 66 -11.92 -11.87 -13.11
N ASN A 67 -11.37 -12.99 -12.65
CA ASN A 67 -10.33 -13.72 -13.37
C ASN A 67 -10.85 -14.38 -14.66
N ALA A 68 -12.14 -14.64 -14.76
CA ALA A 68 -12.77 -15.08 -16.01
C ALA A 68 -13.01 -13.93 -17.02
N ALA A 69 -12.51 -12.72 -16.74
CA ALA A 69 -12.63 -11.53 -17.59
C ALA A 69 -14.08 -11.16 -17.97
N VAL A 70 -15.04 -11.40 -17.06
CA VAL A 70 -16.44 -11.02 -17.29
C VAL A 70 -16.56 -9.50 -17.26
N ALA A 71 -16.97 -8.89 -18.39
CA ALA A 71 -17.03 -7.44 -18.53
C ALA A 71 -18.07 -6.77 -17.60
N SER A 72 -19.16 -7.47 -17.28
CA SER A 72 -20.19 -6.93 -16.39
C SER A 72 -21.05 -8.01 -15.79
N VAL A 73 -21.47 -7.81 -14.54
CA VAL A 73 -22.33 -8.70 -13.76
C VAL A 73 -23.60 -7.94 -13.33
N MET A 74 -24.75 -8.62 -13.34
CA MET A 74 -26.00 -8.08 -12.85
C MET A 74 -26.23 -8.54 -11.42
N ILE A 75 -26.29 -7.64 -10.47
CA ILE A 75 -26.50 -7.94 -9.05
C ILE A 75 -27.88 -7.44 -8.64
N GLN A 76 -28.61 -8.27 -7.88
CA GLN A 76 -29.88 -7.91 -7.28
C GLN A 76 -29.66 -7.34 -5.89
N THR A 77 -30.02 -6.10 -5.68
CA THR A 77 -30.03 -5.41 -4.38
C THR A 77 -31.46 -5.23 -3.90
N GLU A 78 -31.63 -4.74 -2.66
CA GLU A 78 -32.96 -4.43 -2.10
C GLU A 78 -33.71 -3.38 -2.94
N GLU A 79 -32.99 -2.45 -3.57
CA GLU A 79 -33.55 -1.35 -4.37
C GLU A 79 -33.75 -1.70 -5.85
N GLY A 80 -33.20 -2.83 -6.31
CA GLY A 80 -33.35 -3.27 -7.70
C GLY A 80 -32.15 -3.99 -8.26
N ALA A 81 -32.18 -4.23 -9.57
CA ALA A 81 -31.08 -4.87 -10.29
C ALA A 81 -30.07 -3.82 -10.76
N THR A 82 -28.83 -4.03 -10.43
CA THR A 82 -27.74 -3.11 -10.71
C THR A 82 -26.64 -3.79 -11.50
N LYS A 83 -26.10 -3.08 -12.49
CA LYS A 83 -25.02 -3.58 -13.36
C LYS A 83 -23.65 -3.15 -12.84
N VAL A 84 -22.83 -4.09 -12.41
CA VAL A 84 -21.44 -3.86 -11.99
C VAL A 84 -20.51 -4.08 -13.18
N LEU A 85 -19.61 -3.13 -13.43
CA LEU A 85 -18.64 -3.19 -14.52
C LEU A 85 -17.26 -3.59 -13.99
N SER A 86 -16.58 -4.47 -14.74
CA SER A 86 -15.16 -4.81 -14.51
C SER A 86 -14.24 -3.80 -15.18
N ASN A 87 -13.02 -3.67 -14.66
CA ASN A 87 -11.92 -2.96 -15.31
C ASN A 87 -11.10 -3.85 -16.27
N MET A 88 -11.53 -5.09 -16.45
CA MET A 88 -10.90 -6.08 -17.36
C MET A 88 -9.45 -6.42 -17.01
N GLU A 89 -9.09 -6.36 -15.74
CA GLU A 89 -7.79 -6.82 -15.28
C GLU A 89 -7.93 -8.19 -14.62
N VAL A 90 -7.03 -9.12 -14.98
CA VAL A 90 -7.08 -10.53 -14.60
C VAL A 90 -5.72 -10.99 -14.07
N ASN A 91 -5.71 -12.04 -13.27
CA ASN A 91 -4.49 -12.68 -12.81
C ASN A 91 -3.89 -13.53 -13.95
N LEU A 92 -2.67 -13.22 -14.39
CA LEU A 92 -2.00 -13.95 -15.47
C LEU A 92 -1.79 -15.43 -15.12
N ALA A 93 -1.65 -15.79 -13.84
CA ALA A 93 -1.43 -17.18 -13.43
C ALA A 93 -2.59 -18.12 -13.78
N GLU A 94 -3.81 -17.60 -13.99
CA GLU A 94 -4.97 -18.39 -14.41
C GLU A 94 -4.97 -18.75 -15.91
N TYR A 95 -4.12 -18.07 -16.70
CA TYR A 95 -4.09 -18.19 -18.17
C TYR A 95 -2.81 -18.83 -18.70
N VAL A 96 -1.79 -19.02 -17.85
CA VAL A 96 -0.49 -19.56 -18.28
C VAL A 96 -0.02 -20.67 -17.34
N ASP A 97 0.70 -21.66 -17.88
CA ASP A 97 1.21 -22.83 -17.14
C ASP A 97 2.52 -22.57 -16.39
N PHE A 98 3.05 -21.34 -16.44
CA PHE A 98 4.33 -20.97 -15.81
C PHE A 98 4.13 -19.84 -14.80
N ASN A 99 5.11 -19.67 -13.88
CA ASN A 99 5.03 -18.59 -12.88
C ASN A 99 5.23 -17.21 -13.57
N PRO A 100 4.24 -16.29 -13.48
CA PRO A 100 4.35 -14.94 -14.05
C PRO A 100 5.58 -14.14 -13.58
N GLU A 101 6.10 -14.43 -12.38
CA GLU A 101 7.32 -13.78 -11.86
C GLU A 101 8.57 -14.04 -12.72
N GLU A 102 8.62 -15.17 -13.46
CA GLU A 102 9.74 -15.50 -14.36
C GLU A 102 9.89 -14.49 -15.51
N ILE A 103 8.79 -13.90 -15.92
CA ILE A 103 8.75 -12.87 -16.95
C ILE A 103 8.73 -11.44 -16.41
N GLY A 104 8.76 -11.28 -15.06
CA GLY A 104 8.75 -9.98 -14.40
C GLY A 104 7.36 -9.38 -14.22
N VAL A 105 6.30 -10.18 -14.33
CA VAL A 105 4.92 -9.80 -14.06
C VAL A 105 4.62 -10.13 -12.60
N HIS A 106 4.31 -9.09 -11.82
CA HIS A 106 3.97 -9.17 -10.39
C HIS A 106 2.57 -8.62 -10.10
N GLU A 107 1.86 -8.20 -11.12
CA GLU A 107 0.56 -7.54 -11.07
C GLU A 107 -0.44 -8.22 -11.99
N ASP A 108 -1.73 -7.90 -11.77
CA ASP A 108 -2.77 -8.29 -12.69
C ASP A 108 -2.55 -7.64 -14.06
N VAL A 109 -2.95 -8.30 -15.11
CA VAL A 109 -2.74 -7.88 -16.49
C VAL A 109 -4.05 -7.47 -17.15
N PHE A 110 -3.97 -6.56 -18.11
CA PHE A 110 -5.12 -6.09 -18.87
C PHE A 110 -5.54 -7.13 -19.90
N TYR A 111 -6.69 -7.75 -19.67
CA TYR A 111 -7.21 -8.89 -20.45
C TYR A 111 -7.31 -8.64 -21.96
N PRO A 112 -7.80 -7.47 -22.47
CA PRO A 112 -7.91 -7.24 -23.90
C PRO A 112 -6.58 -7.29 -24.68
N VAL A 113 -5.45 -7.07 -24.01
CA VAL A 113 -4.11 -7.24 -24.59
C VAL A 113 -3.65 -8.69 -24.46
N LEU A 114 -3.93 -9.32 -23.32
CA LEU A 114 -3.64 -10.74 -23.11
C LEU A 114 -4.37 -11.62 -24.13
N GLU A 115 -5.66 -11.38 -24.33
CA GLU A 115 -6.51 -12.10 -25.30
C GLU A 115 -5.90 -12.08 -26.72
N LYS A 116 -5.47 -10.93 -27.21
CA LYS A 116 -4.80 -10.81 -28.50
C LYS A 116 -3.53 -11.64 -28.61
N ILE A 117 -2.71 -11.67 -27.55
CA ILE A 117 -1.48 -12.45 -27.52
C ILE A 117 -1.78 -13.95 -27.51
N LEU A 118 -2.83 -14.37 -26.79
CA LEU A 118 -3.27 -15.75 -26.76
C LEU A 118 -3.90 -16.19 -28.09
N GLU A 119 -4.68 -15.31 -28.75
CA GLU A 119 -5.25 -15.56 -30.07
C GLU A 119 -4.18 -15.75 -31.19
N GLU A 120 -2.99 -15.17 -31.04
CA GLU A 120 -1.86 -15.38 -31.93
C GLU A 120 -1.29 -16.80 -31.87
N GLY A 121 -1.67 -17.59 -30.84
CA GLY A 121 -1.37 -19.01 -30.72
C GLY A 121 0.06 -19.35 -30.35
N TYR A 122 0.74 -18.47 -29.64
CA TYR A 122 2.08 -18.73 -29.09
C TYR A 122 2.01 -19.77 -27.94
N GLU A 123 2.98 -20.67 -27.88
CA GLU A 123 3.10 -21.68 -26.81
C GLU A 123 4.49 -21.66 -26.15
N GLY A 124 4.55 -22.03 -24.88
CA GLY A 124 5.77 -22.24 -24.13
C GLY A 124 6.70 -21.01 -24.08
N GLU A 125 7.94 -21.15 -24.57
CA GLU A 125 8.92 -20.04 -24.53
C GLU A 125 8.60 -18.90 -25.50
N GLU A 126 7.93 -19.16 -26.62
CA GLU A 126 7.50 -18.12 -27.55
C GLU A 126 6.44 -17.22 -26.91
N LEU A 127 5.53 -17.80 -26.12
CA LEU A 127 4.54 -17.05 -25.35
C LEU A 127 5.23 -16.17 -24.29
N LYS A 128 6.24 -16.68 -23.57
CA LYS A 128 7.01 -15.90 -22.60
C LYS A 128 7.70 -14.70 -23.25
N GLU A 129 8.28 -14.87 -24.44
CA GLU A 129 8.91 -13.77 -25.17
C GLU A 129 7.92 -12.73 -25.66
N ALA A 130 6.75 -13.17 -26.18
CA ALA A 130 5.68 -12.30 -26.61
C ALA A 130 5.12 -11.46 -25.45
N LEU A 131 4.88 -12.08 -24.29
CA LEU A 131 4.44 -11.40 -23.08
C LEU A 131 5.47 -10.39 -22.56
N LYS A 132 6.76 -10.77 -22.53
CA LYS A 132 7.86 -9.84 -22.16
C LYS A 132 7.96 -8.64 -23.08
N LYS A 133 7.78 -8.84 -24.36
CA LYS A 133 7.84 -7.76 -25.36
C LYS A 133 6.70 -6.75 -25.16
N ASN A 134 5.53 -7.24 -24.79
CA ASN A 134 4.31 -6.44 -24.65
C ASN A 134 4.00 -6.08 -23.18
N ILE A 135 4.95 -6.25 -22.24
CA ILE A 135 4.73 -6.06 -20.80
C ILE A 135 4.19 -4.66 -20.47
N HIS A 136 4.57 -3.62 -21.22
CA HIS A 136 4.10 -2.25 -20.99
C HIS A 136 2.65 -2.01 -21.43
N GLU A 137 2.13 -2.84 -22.32
CA GLU A 137 0.73 -2.81 -22.74
C GLU A 137 -0.11 -3.73 -21.87
N LEU A 138 0.45 -4.88 -21.45
CA LEU A 138 -0.17 -5.80 -20.52
C LEU A 138 -0.38 -5.18 -19.13
N ILE A 139 0.58 -4.39 -18.66
CA ILE A 139 0.49 -3.67 -17.39
C ILE A 139 0.53 -2.17 -17.69
N PRO A 140 -0.60 -1.58 -18.12
CA PRO A 140 -0.64 -0.16 -18.43
C PRO A 140 -0.36 0.68 -17.18
N LYS A 141 0.63 1.59 -17.26
CA LYS A 141 0.96 2.54 -16.20
C LYS A 141 0.14 3.83 -16.31
N HIS A 142 -0.87 3.85 -17.13
CA HIS A 142 -1.83 4.95 -17.32
C HIS A 142 -3.25 4.45 -17.04
N ILE A 143 -4.15 5.37 -16.76
CA ILE A 143 -5.56 5.07 -16.53
C ILE A 143 -6.21 4.65 -17.85
N THR A 144 -6.84 3.49 -17.88
CA THR A 144 -7.58 2.98 -19.04
C THR A 144 -9.01 3.54 -19.08
N LYS A 145 -9.73 3.30 -20.16
CA LYS A 145 -11.16 3.68 -20.28
C LYS A 145 -12.00 2.83 -19.33
N GLU A 146 -11.66 1.57 -19.23
CA GLU A 146 -12.29 0.57 -18.40
C GLU A 146 -12.16 0.95 -16.91
N ASP A 147 -10.98 1.42 -16.47
CA ASP A 147 -10.76 1.93 -15.12
C ASP A 147 -11.67 3.13 -14.82
N ILE A 148 -11.79 4.06 -15.77
CA ILE A 148 -12.65 5.24 -15.59
C ILE A 148 -14.11 4.81 -15.44
N LEU A 149 -14.59 3.91 -16.31
CA LEU A 149 -15.97 3.44 -16.29
C LEU A 149 -16.27 2.65 -15.01
N ALA A 150 -15.36 1.74 -14.63
CA ALA A 150 -15.49 0.96 -13.41
C ALA A 150 -15.49 1.85 -12.15
N SER A 151 -14.63 2.88 -12.10
CA SER A 151 -14.57 3.82 -10.97
C SER A 151 -15.83 4.65 -10.84
N ILE A 152 -16.39 5.15 -11.96
CA ILE A 152 -17.66 5.90 -11.97
C ILE A 152 -18.80 4.97 -11.55
N ASN A 153 -18.85 3.76 -12.09
CA ASN A 153 -19.84 2.75 -11.77
C ASN A 153 -19.81 2.41 -10.27
N TYR A 154 -18.62 2.18 -9.70
CA TYR A 154 -18.42 1.94 -8.28
C TYR A 154 -18.97 3.10 -7.43
N ASN A 155 -18.64 4.35 -7.79
CA ASN A 155 -19.08 5.51 -7.03
C ASN A 155 -20.61 5.69 -7.03
N ILE A 156 -21.27 5.43 -8.18
CA ILE A 156 -22.73 5.44 -8.28
C ILE A 156 -23.34 4.35 -7.40
N HIS A 157 -22.70 3.18 -7.31
CA HIS A 157 -23.23 2.05 -6.57
C HIS A 157 -23.13 2.18 -5.05
N LEU A 158 -22.30 3.09 -4.53
CA LEU A 158 -22.26 3.40 -3.10
C LEU A 158 -23.64 3.85 -2.58
N GLU A 159 -24.44 4.56 -3.40
CA GLU A 159 -25.83 4.95 -3.05
C GLU A 159 -26.73 3.72 -2.84
N TYR A 160 -26.44 2.60 -3.52
CA TYR A 160 -27.22 1.35 -3.43
C TYR A 160 -26.66 0.37 -2.38
N GLY A 161 -25.74 0.82 -1.53
CA GLY A 161 -25.11 -0.03 -0.52
C GLY A 161 -24.11 -1.06 -1.07
N ILE A 162 -23.71 -0.91 -2.35
CA ILE A 162 -22.69 -1.76 -2.98
C ILE A 162 -21.32 -1.08 -2.86
N GLY A 163 -20.45 -1.65 -2.05
CA GLY A 163 -19.13 -1.12 -1.75
C GLY A 163 -19.07 -0.35 -0.43
N HIS A 164 -17.94 0.25 -0.17
CA HIS A 164 -17.66 1.02 1.04
C HIS A 164 -16.90 2.30 0.70
N ASP A 165 -17.15 3.34 1.46
CA ASP A 165 -16.34 4.55 1.41
C ASP A 165 -14.92 4.27 1.90
N ASP A 166 -13.97 5.00 1.31
CA ASP A 166 -12.58 4.95 1.73
C ASP A 166 -12.36 5.77 2.99
N ASP A 167 -11.74 5.14 3.97
CA ASP A 167 -11.21 5.88 5.11
C ASP A 167 -9.96 6.65 4.69
N ILE A 168 -10.04 7.98 4.78
CA ILE A 168 -8.98 8.90 4.38
C ILE A 168 -7.77 8.76 5.31
N ASP A 169 -7.99 8.46 6.59
CA ASP A 169 -6.94 8.39 7.60
C ASP A 169 -6.26 7.03 7.69
N HIS A 170 -6.80 6.04 7.01
CA HIS A 170 -6.21 4.71 6.89
C HIS A 170 -4.82 4.79 6.23
N LEU A 171 -3.77 4.22 6.86
CA LEU A 171 -2.39 4.27 6.35
C LEU A 171 -2.18 3.49 5.04
N GLY A 172 -3.11 2.67 4.65
CA GLY A 172 -3.20 2.16 3.31
C GLY A 172 -3.63 3.21 2.27
N ASN A 173 -4.16 4.38 2.65
CA ASN A 173 -4.54 5.52 1.80
C ASN A 173 -3.55 6.68 1.90
N ARG A 174 -2.78 6.74 2.98
CA ARG A 174 -1.79 7.79 3.26
C ARG A 174 -0.40 7.22 3.04
N ARG A 175 0.29 7.71 2.02
CA ARG A 175 1.66 7.34 1.74
C ARG A 175 2.64 8.44 2.16
N ILE A 176 3.88 8.06 2.35
CA ILE A 176 4.98 8.96 2.69
C ILE A 176 5.77 9.28 1.43
N ARG A 177 6.01 10.57 1.22
CA ARG A 177 6.92 11.04 0.19
C ARG A 177 8.31 11.22 0.79
N ALA A 178 9.24 10.38 0.37
CA ALA A 178 10.63 10.45 0.80
C ALA A 178 11.37 11.59 0.08
N VAL A 179 12.56 11.92 0.58
CA VAL A 179 13.43 12.97 0.00
C VAL A 179 13.69 12.76 -1.48
N GLY A 180 13.88 11.50 -1.92
CA GLY A 180 14.12 11.16 -3.32
C GLY A 180 13.02 11.64 -4.26
N GLU A 181 11.75 11.42 -3.90
CA GLU A 181 10.59 11.87 -4.68
C GLU A 181 10.50 13.41 -4.72
N LEU A 182 10.73 14.07 -3.58
CA LEU A 182 10.71 15.51 -3.50
C LEU A 182 11.81 16.15 -4.37
N LEU A 183 13.01 15.59 -4.36
CA LEU A 183 14.11 16.01 -5.22
C LEU A 183 13.83 15.73 -6.70
N GLN A 184 13.27 14.59 -7.04
CA GLN A 184 12.87 14.26 -8.41
C GLN A 184 11.93 15.32 -8.98
N ASN A 185 10.96 15.78 -8.19
CA ASN A 185 10.04 16.84 -8.61
C ASN A 185 10.78 18.18 -8.86
N GLN A 186 11.76 18.52 -8.03
CA GLN A 186 12.56 19.72 -8.23
C GLN A 186 13.46 19.62 -9.48
N TYR A 187 14.06 18.46 -9.72
CA TYR A 187 14.80 18.21 -10.96
C TYR A 187 13.90 18.31 -12.19
N ARG A 188 12.70 17.75 -12.14
CA ARG A 188 11.72 17.85 -13.23
C ARG A 188 11.39 19.30 -13.56
N ILE A 189 11.14 20.14 -12.55
CA ILE A 189 10.88 21.58 -12.71
C ILE A 189 12.12 22.27 -13.32
N GLY A 190 13.31 21.97 -12.80
CA GLY A 190 14.56 22.52 -13.30
C GLY A 190 14.85 22.16 -14.75
N LEU A 191 14.63 20.89 -15.13
CA LEU A 191 14.80 20.38 -16.49
C LEU A 191 13.77 20.96 -17.45
N SER A 192 12.51 21.11 -17.06
CA SER A 192 11.49 21.77 -17.90
C SER A 192 11.82 23.24 -18.17
N ARG A 193 12.35 23.97 -17.16
CA ARG A 193 12.84 25.34 -17.35
C ARG A 193 14.04 25.37 -18.31
N LEU A 194 14.95 24.40 -18.19
CA LEU A 194 16.11 24.27 -19.07
C LEU A 194 15.68 23.95 -20.50
N GLU A 195 14.79 23.00 -20.70
CA GLU A 195 14.25 22.66 -22.02
C GLU A 195 13.66 23.88 -22.73
N ARG A 196 12.84 24.67 -22.03
CA ARG A 196 12.25 25.90 -22.58
C ARG A 196 13.32 26.89 -23.05
N VAL A 197 14.38 27.11 -22.23
CA VAL A 197 15.49 28.01 -22.57
C VAL A 197 16.28 27.46 -23.77
N VAL A 198 16.53 26.15 -23.83
CA VAL A 198 17.22 25.55 -24.97
C VAL A 198 16.40 25.71 -26.26
N ARG A 199 15.09 25.44 -26.20
CA ARG A 199 14.18 25.60 -27.34
C ARG A 199 14.16 27.04 -27.85
N GLU A 200 14.10 28.02 -26.96
CA GLU A 200 14.17 29.47 -27.29
C GLU A 200 15.50 29.82 -27.94
N ARG A 201 16.63 29.33 -27.44
CA ARG A 201 17.96 29.59 -28.04
C ARG A 201 18.10 28.92 -29.40
N MET A 202 17.56 27.71 -29.60
CA MET A 202 17.59 27.05 -30.91
C MET A 202 16.81 27.80 -31.99
N THR A 203 15.79 28.59 -31.62
CA THR A 203 15.02 29.39 -32.57
C THR A 203 15.66 30.75 -32.86
N THR A 204 16.49 31.27 -31.95
CA THR A 204 17.06 32.63 -32.05
C THR A 204 18.50 32.66 -32.53
N GLN A 205 19.26 31.57 -32.47
CA GLN A 205 20.67 31.49 -32.85
C GLN A 205 20.85 30.87 -34.24
N ASP A 206 21.91 31.32 -34.93
CA ASP A 206 22.25 30.77 -36.25
C ASP A 206 22.74 29.33 -36.15
N ILE A 207 22.17 28.46 -37.00
CA ILE A 207 22.38 27.01 -37.03
C ILE A 207 23.86 26.63 -37.19
N GLU A 208 24.64 27.44 -37.93
CA GLU A 208 26.07 27.19 -38.19
C GLU A 208 26.97 27.35 -36.97
N SER A 209 26.57 28.17 -35.98
CA SER A 209 27.36 28.50 -34.79
C SER A 209 26.93 27.74 -33.52
N ILE A 210 25.86 26.94 -33.58
CA ILE A 210 25.28 26.24 -32.42
C ILE A 210 26.16 25.06 -31.99
N SER A 211 26.56 25.07 -30.73
CA SER A 211 27.14 23.90 -30.06
C SER A 211 26.27 23.46 -28.87
N PRO A 212 26.23 22.15 -28.48
CA PRO A 212 25.50 21.72 -27.31
C PRO A 212 25.87 22.45 -26.02
N GLN A 213 27.13 22.85 -25.88
CA GLN A 213 27.65 23.60 -24.72
C GLN A 213 27.11 25.03 -24.65
N SER A 214 26.85 25.67 -25.80
CA SER A 214 26.29 27.02 -25.86
C SER A 214 24.79 27.06 -25.60
N LEU A 215 24.08 25.96 -25.90
CA LEU A 215 22.65 25.81 -25.71
C LEU A 215 22.29 25.50 -24.27
N ILE A 216 23.02 24.56 -23.65
CA ILE A 216 22.71 24.03 -22.33
C ILE A 216 23.20 25.01 -21.24
N ASN A 217 22.24 25.48 -20.41
CA ASN A 217 22.52 26.28 -19.25
C ASN A 217 22.07 25.57 -17.97
N ILE A 218 23.01 25.17 -17.13
CA ILE A 218 22.74 24.42 -15.88
C ILE A 218 22.07 25.29 -14.79
N LYS A 219 22.08 26.61 -14.89
CA LYS A 219 21.57 27.53 -13.86
C LYS A 219 20.13 27.27 -13.43
N PRO A 220 19.16 26.98 -14.31
CA PRO A 220 17.77 26.70 -13.90
C PRO A 220 17.63 25.46 -13.01
N VAL A 221 18.41 24.43 -13.27
CA VAL A 221 18.41 23.18 -12.47
C VAL A 221 19.05 23.46 -11.10
N THR A 222 20.20 24.10 -11.09
CA THR A 222 20.89 24.47 -9.83
C THR A 222 20.01 25.39 -8.97
N ALA A 223 19.30 26.36 -9.59
CA ALA A 223 18.37 27.22 -8.88
C ALA A 223 17.21 26.46 -8.24
N ALA A 224 16.60 25.53 -8.96
CA ALA A 224 15.49 24.70 -8.42
C ALA A 224 15.94 23.85 -7.23
N VAL A 225 17.11 23.23 -7.29
CA VAL A 225 17.66 22.44 -6.17
C VAL A 225 18.00 23.33 -4.98
N LYS A 226 18.62 24.50 -5.21
CA LYS A 226 18.92 25.46 -4.13
C LYS A 226 17.65 26.02 -3.48
N GLU A 227 16.59 26.25 -4.26
CA GLU A 227 15.29 26.69 -3.76
C GLU A 227 14.70 25.67 -2.79
N PHE A 228 14.78 24.37 -3.12
CA PHE A 228 14.31 23.31 -2.25
C PHE A 228 15.06 23.27 -0.92
N PHE A 229 16.39 23.23 -0.94
CA PHE A 229 17.17 23.14 0.30
C PHE A 229 17.17 24.43 1.13
N GLY A 230 16.97 25.59 0.50
CA GLY A 230 17.01 26.88 1.18
C GLY A 230 15.68 27.40 1.71
N SER A 231 14.55 27.01 1.07
CA SER A 231 13.23 27.60 1.39
C SER A 231 12.11 26.59 1.59
N SER A 232 12.34 25.28 1.39
CA SER A 232 11.32 24.27 1.65
C SER A 232 11.07 24.09 3.14
N GLN A 233 9.80 24.01 3.54
CA GLN A 233 9.39 23.72 4.92
C GLN A 233 9.88 22.35 5.41
N LEU A 234 10.13 21.40 4.49
CA LEU A 234 10.59 20.05 4.81
C LEU A 234 12.12 19.94 4.93
N SER A 235 12.86 20.95 4.41
CA SER A 235 14.30 21.04 4.61
C SER A 235 14.58 21.85 5.87
N GLN A 236 14.98 21.17 6.94
CA GLN A 236 15.15 21.73 8.28
C GLN A 236 16.58 21.52 8.78
N PHE A 237 17.03 22.39 9.69
CA PHE A 237 18.24 22.13 10.45
C PHE A 237 18.04 20.88 11.31
N MET A 238 19.04 20.01 11.33
CA MET A 238 19.00 18.80 12.16
C MET A 238 19.19 19.15 13.64
N ASP A 239 18.37 18.57 14.51
CA ASP A 239 18.51 18.69 15.95
C ASP A 239 19.78 17.95 16.39
N HIS A 240 20.74 18.65 17.00
CA HIS A 240 22.05 18.09 17.38
C HIS A 240 22.29 18.02 18.90
N ASN A 241 21.24 18.16 19.72
CA ASN A 241 21.40 18.20 21.18
C ASN A 241 22.03 16.91 21.73
N ASN A 242 21.62 15.77 21.18
CA ASN A 242 22.14 14.45 21.52
C ASN A 242 21.92 13.47 20.35
N PRO A 243 22.55 12.27 20.36
CA PRO A 243 22.36 11.29 19.30
C PRO A 243 20.91 10.84 19.11
N LEU A 244 20.11 10.78 20.19
CA LEU A 244 18.70 10.44 20.12
C LEU A 244 17.89 11.50 19.36
N SER A 245 18.19 12.79 19.58
CA SER A 245 17.49 13.87 18.87
C SER A 245 17.78 13.84 17.37
N GLU A 246 19.00 13.50 16.95
CA GLU A 246 19.34 13.30 15.54
C GLU A 246 18.58 12.14 14.91
N LEU A 247 18.53 11.00 15.60
CA LEU A 247 17.84 9.80 15.13
C LEU A 247 16.34 10.04 15.01
N THR A 248 15.71 10.63 16.01
CA THR A 248 14.27 10.91 16.01
C THR A 248 13.91 11.95 14.96
N HIS A 249 14.76 12.95 14.73
CA HIS A 249 14.54 13.94 13.66
C HIS A 249 14.54 13.28 12.27
N LYS A 250 15.44 12.33 12.01
CA LYS A 250 15.51 11.59 10.75
C LYS A 250 14.32 10.65 10.51
N ARG A 251 13.66 10.21 11.58
CA ARG A 251 12.48 9.30 11.56
C ARG A 251 11.14 10.06 11.69
N ARG A 252 11.16 11.38 11.60
CA ARG A 252 9.96 12.21 11.75
C ARG A 252 9.12 12.21 10.49
N LEU A 253 7.81 12.08 10.68
CA LEU A 253 6.78 12.11 9.64
C LEU A 253 5.98 13.39 9.78
N SER A 254 5.90 14.20 8.72
CA SER A 254 5.16 15.46 8.71
C SER A 254 3.97 15.37 7.75
N ALA A 255 2.78 15.73 8.24
CA ALA A 255 1.60 15.91 7.39
C ALA A 255 1.58 17.28 6.71
N LEU A 256 2.48 18.19 7.11
CA LEU A 256 2.59 19.55 6.60
C LEU A 256 3.50 19.62 5.37
N GLY A 257 3.38 20.71 4.61
CA GLY A 257 4.28 21.02 3.51
C GLY A 257 3.61 20.97 2.13
N PRO A 258 4.40 21.08 1.04
CA PRO A 258 3.88 21.10 -0.32
C PRO A 258 3.11 19.81 -0.65
N GLY A 259 1.82 19.94 -1.00
CA GLY A 259 0.92 18.83 -1.26
C GLY A 259 0.44 18.08 0.00
N GLY A 260 0.72 18.60 1.19
CA GLY A 260 0.18 18.16 2.46
C GLY A 260 -0.93 19.09 2.99
N LEU A 261 -1.21 18.95 4.28
CA LEU A 261 -2.23 19.73 4.99
C LEU A 261 -1.69 21.09 5.44
N SER A 262 -2.57 22.07 5.63
CA SER A 262 -2.26 23.28 6.38
C SER A 262 -2.78 23.14 7.82
N ARG A 263 -2.09 23.77 8.78
CA ARG A 263 -2.46 23.73 10.21
C ARG A 263 -3.90 24.13 10.46
N ASP A 264 -4.37 25.16 9.77
CA ASP A 264 -5.69 25.75 9.97
C ASP A 264 -6.83 24.91 9.38
N ARG A 265 -6.51 24.03 8.41
CA ARG A 265 -7.47 23.15 7.74
C ARG A 265 -7.47 21.73 8.31
N ALA A 266 -6.52 21.39 9.17
CA ALA A 266 -6.43 20.09 9.80
C ALA A 266 -7.43 19.99 10.95
N GLY A 267 -8.49 19.22 10.78
CA GLY A 267 -9.48 18.89 11.81
C GLY A 267 -8.92 17.98 12.90
N PHE A 268 -9.79 17.56 13.82
CA PHE A 268 -9.41 16.61 14.89
C PHE A 268 -9.15 15.22 14.33
N GLU A 269 -9.93 14.76 13.38
CA GLU A 269 -9.83 13.41 12.76
C GLU A 269 -8.44 13.09 12.26
N VAL A 270 -7.81 14.03 11.53
CA VAL A 270 -6.46 13.86 10.97
C VAL A 270 -5.37 13.84 12.07
N ARG A 271 -5.67 14.37 13.27
CA ARG A 271 -4.73 14.46 14.40
C ARG A 271 -4.85 13.28 15.36
N ASP A 272 -5.95 12.54 15.26
CA ASP A 272 -6.21 11.39 16.11
C ASP A 272 -5.35 10.17 15.72
N VAL A 273 -5.28 9.22 16.64
CA VAL A 273 -4.60 7.95 16.41
C VAL A 273 -5.57 6.98 15.77
N HIS A 274 -5.28 6.59 14.55
CA HIS A 274 -6.03 5.59 13.82
C HIS A 274 -5.54 4.17 14.15
N TYR A 275 -6.39 3.15 14.08
CA TYR A 275 -5.98 1.76 14.39
C TYR A 275 -4.83 1.27 13.51
N THR A 276 -4.74 1.72 12.25
CA THR A 276 -3.65 1.39 11.33
C THR A 276 -2.28 1.96 11.72
N HIS A 277 -2.24 2.86 12.73
CA HIS A 277 -0.98 3.37 13.27
C HIS A 277 -0.21 2.30 14.07
N TYR A 278 -0.90 1.23 14.48
CA TYR A 278 -0.28 0.14 15.23
C TYR A 278 0.94 -0.44 14.49
N GLY A 279 2.07 -0.46 15.17
CA GLY A 279 3.34 -0.93 14.60
C GLY A 279 3.95 -0.06 13.49
N ARG A 280 3.31 1.05 13.10
CA ARG A 280 3.72 1.95 11.99
C ARG A 280 4.08 3.34 12.46
N MET A 281 3.19 3.99 13.17
CA MET A 281 3.39 5.32 13.73
C MET A 281 3.26 5.27 15.25
N CYS A 282 4.16 5.94 15.96
CA CYS A 282 4.08 6.02 17.41
C CYS A 282 2.84 6.83 17.84
N PRO A 283 1.97 6.28 18.69
CA PRO A 283 0.78 7.01 19.17
C PRO A 283 1.09 8.09 20.19
N ILE A 284 2.31 8.10 20.76
CA ILE A 284 2.69 8.95 21.89
C ILE A 284 3.60 10.10 21.45
N GLU A 285 4.63 9.85 20.63
CA GLU A 285 5.62 10.86 20.27
C GLU A 285 5.06 11.82 19.21
N THR A 286 4.52 12.94 19.66
CA THR A 286 4.06 14.07 18.83
C THR A 286 4.37 15.38 19.56
N PRO A 287 4.57 16.53 18.85
CA PRO A 287 4.73 17.81 19.50
C PRO A 287 3.48 18.24 20.28
N GLU A 288 3.68 19.02 21.31
CA GLU A 288 2.60 19.72 21.99
C GLU A 288 2.25 21.03 21.26
N GLY A 289 0.97 21.43 21.27
CA GLY A 289 0.51 22.69 20.69
C GLY A 289 -0.07 22.54 19.28
N PRO A 290 0.05 23.58 18.40
CA PRO A 290 -0.66 23.64 17.11
C PRO A 290 -0.35 22.50 16.14
N ASN A 291 0.79 21.85 16.29
CA ASN A 291 1.26 20.76 15.43
C ASN A 291 0.96 19.37 15.99
N ILE A 292 0.20 19.25 17.08
CA ILE A 292 -0.17 17.96 17.67
C ILE A 292 -0.88 17.08 16.61
N GLY A 293 -0.47 15.82 16.52
CA GLY A 293 -1.02 14.87 15.55
C GLY A 293 -0.62 15.09 14.09
N LEU A 294 -0.03 16.25 13.73
CA LEU A 294 0.42 16.53 12.36
C LEU A 294 1.89 16.19 12.12
N ILE A 295 2.66 16.09 13.20
CA ILE A 295 4.05 15.66 13.17
C ILE A 295 4.16 14.44 14.06
N ASN A 296 4.46 13.30 13.46
CA ASN A 296 4.52 12.01 14.12
C ASN A 296 5.91 11.38 13.92
N SER A 297 6.18 10.32 14.63
CA SER A 297 7.43 9.55 14.52
C SER A 297 7.15 8.14 14.05
N LEU A 298 8.03 7.63 13.18
CA LEU A 298 7.98 6.26 12.70
C LEU A 298 8.25 5.29 13.85
N ALA A 299 7.44 4.24 13.98
CA ALA A 299 7.62 3.20 14.98
C ALA A 299 8.95 2.46 14.80
N THR A 300 9.46 1.86 15.88
CA THR A 300 10.83 1.30 15.94
C THR A 300 11.12 0.28 14.86
N TYR A 301 10.18 -0.65 14.62
CA TYR A 301 10.34 -1.74 13.64
C TYR A 301 9.76 -1.43 12.26
N ALA A 302 9.03 -0.32 12.13
CA ALA A 302 8.41 0.08 10.89
C ALA A 302 9.43 0.48 9.83
N ARG A 303 9.11 0.22 8.59
CA ARG A 303 9.87 0.65 7.41
C ARG A 303 8.92 1.18 6.34
N ILE A 304 9.48 1.92 5.39
CA ILE A 304 8.75 2.48 4.25
C ILE A 304 9.09 1.61 3.04
N ASN A 305 8.07 1.17 2.30
CA ASN A 305 8.26 0.39 1.09
C ASN A 305 8.59 1.27 -0.12
N GLU A 306 8.79 0.66 -1.29
CA GLU A 306 9.14 1.33 -2.54
C GLU A 306 8.06 2.33 -3.01
N TYR A 307 6.81 2.13 -2.59
CA TYR A 307 5.65 2.96 -2.95
C TYR A 307 5.37 4.09 -1.95
N GLY A 308 6.08 4.09 -0.84
CA GLY A 308 5.92 5.08 0.22
C GLY A 308 4.94 4.67 1.32
N PHE A 309 4.44 3.41 1.35
CA PHE A 309 3.61 2.93 2.44
C PHE A 309 4.44 2.42 3.60
N ILE A 310 3.91 2.62 4.81
CA ILE A 310 4.55 2.12 6.02
C ILE A 310 4.18 0.67 6.21
N GLU A 311 5.18 -0.19 6.35
CA GLU A 311 5.04 -1.62 6.64
C GLU A 311 5.45 -1.91 8.08
N ALA A 312 4.72 -2.83 8.72
CA ALA A 312 5.04 -3.38 10.03
C ALA A 312 5.42 -4.87 9.92
N PRO A 313 6.33 -5.37 10.77
CA PRO A 313 6.75 -6.77 10.75
C PRO A 313 5.82 -7.65 11.59
N TYR A 314 5.50 -8.84 11.07
CA TYR A 314 4.71 -9.87 11.73
C TYR A 314 5.36 -11.23 11.57
N ARG A 315 5.22 -12.12 12.57
CA ARG A 315 5.59 -13.53 12.47
C ARG A 315 4.45 -14.30 11.83
N VAL A 316 4.79 -15.16 10.89
CA VAL A 316 3.80 -16.01 10.21
C VAL A 316 3.53 -17.24 11.07
N LEU A 317 2.25 -17.62 11.19
CA LEU A 317 1.82 -18.86 11.82
C LEU A 317 1.73 -19.96 10.77
N ASP A 318 2.21 -21.14 11.11
CA ASP A 318 2.00 -22.35 10.31
C ASP A 318 0.65 -22.98 10.73
N LYS A 319 -0.21 -23.15 9.74
CA LYS A 319 -1.58 -23.68 9.87
C LYS A 319 -1.68 -25.13 9.38
N SER A 320 -0.59 -25.88 9.38
CA SER A 320 -0.62 -27.31 9.01
C SER A 320 -1.56 -28.11 9.91
N ASP A 321 -1.71 -27.67 11.17
CA ASP A 321 -2.75 -28.12 12.08
C ASP A 321 -3.65 -26.91 12.42
N PRO A 322 -4.90 -26.86 11.88
CA PRO A 322 -5.80 -25.74 12.13
C PRO A 322 -6.18 -25.54 13.60
N GLU A 323 -6.17 -26.59 14.42
CA GLU A 323 -6.50 -26.50 15.84
C GLU A 323 -5.33 -25.99 16.70
N ASN A 324 -4.07 -26.14 16.23
CA ASN A 324 -2.88 -25.76 16.95
C ASN A 324 -1.87 -25.03 16.04
N PRO A 325 -2.12 -23.76 15.66
CA PRO A 325 -1.18 -23.01 14.84
C PRO A 325 0.16 -22.83 15.57
N VAL A 326 1.26 -22.93 14.80
CA VAL A 326 2.64 -22.85 15.31
C VAL A 326 3.27 -21.54 14.88
N VAL A 327 3.85 -20.81 15.84
CA VAL A 327 4.59 -19.57 15.57
C VAL A 327 5.90 -19.90 14.88
N THR A 328 6.13 -19.38 13.68
CA THR A 328 7.38 -19.57 12.93
C THR A 328 8.34 -18.40 13.13
N ASP A 329 9.63 -18.62 12.85
CA ASP A 329 10.63 -17.55 12.83
C ASP A 329 10.56 -16.68 11.56
N LYS A 330 9.64 -16.99 10.64
CA LYS A 330 9.47 -16.25 9.40
C LYS A 330 8.77 -14.92 9.68
N VAL A 331 9.48 -13.81 9.42
CA VAL A 331 8.95 -12.45 9.55
C VAL A 331 8.55 -11.91 8.18
N VAL A 332 7.35 -11.38 8.09
CA VAL A 332 6.78 -10.73 6.92
C VAL A 332 6.47 -9.28 7.25
N TYR A 333 6.74 -8.39 6.30
CA TYR A 333 6.36 -6.99 6.42
C TYR A 333 5.09 -6.75 5.62
N LEU A 334 4.07 -6.20 6.27
CA LEU A 334 2.77 -5.95 5.67
C LEU A 334 2.41 -4.47 5.74
N THR A 335 1.76 -3.99 4.70
CA THR A 335 1.09 -2.69 4.67
C THR A 335 -0.21 -2.75 5.46
N ALA A 336 -0.83 -1.60 5.74
CA ALA A 336 -2.04 -1.57 6.56
C ALA A 336 -3.24 -2.27 5.90
N ASP A 337 -3.36 -2.14 4.59
CA ASP A 337 -4.41 -2.78 3.80
C ASP A 337 -4.23 -4.29 3.66
N GLU A 338 -2.99 -4.76 3.61
CA GLU A 338 -2.69 -6.20 3.65
C GLU A 338 -3.02 -6.78 5.03
N GLU A 339 -2.65 -6.07 6.11
CA GLU A 339 -2.91 -6.49 7.50
C GLU A 339 -4.41 -6.65 7.79
N ASP A 340 -5.26 -5.80 7.23
CA ASP A 340 -6.72 -5.85 7.42
C ASP A 340 -7.37 -7.19 7.05
N ASN A 341 -6.65 -8.04 6.31
CA ASN A 341 -7.14 -9.36 5.92
C ASN A 341 -6.72 -10.48 6.90
N TYR A 342 -5.89 -10.17 7.91
CA TYR A 342 -5.32 -11.15 8.82
C TYR A 342 -5.72 -10.91 10.26
N VAL A 343 -5.87 -12.00 11.00
CA VAL A 343 -6.05 -11.98 12.46
C VAL A 343 -4.68 -12.09 13.12
N VAL A 344 -4.32 -11.09 13.93
CA VAL A 344 -2.99 -10.94 14.51
C VAL A 344 -3.04 -11.19 16.01
N ALA A 345 -2.23 -12.13 16.50
CA ALA A 345 -2.03 -12.38 17.92
C ALA A 345 -1.04 -11.38 18.53
N GLN A 346 -1.24 -11.02 19.81
CA GLN A 346 -0.33 -10.11 20.50
C GLN A 346 0.99 -10.80 20.86
N ALA A 347 2.09 -10.01 20.84
CA ALA A 347 3.44 -10.49 21.17
C ALA A 347 3.61 -10.99 22.62
N ASN A 348 2.70 -10.62 23.52
CA ASN A 348 2.77 -11.00 24.95
C ASN A 348 2.24 -12.41 25.23
N GLU A 349 1.59 -13.05 24.27
CA GLU A 349 1.06 -14.38 24.48
C GLU A 349 2.17 -15.40 24.71
N PRO A 350 2.00 -16.25 25.76
CA PRO A 350 3.00 -17.26 26.09
C PRO A 350 3.05 -18.34 25.01
N VAL A 351 4.24 -18.56 24.48
CA VAL A 351 4.52 -19.57 23.44
C VAL A 351 5.49 -20.59 24.04
N ASP A 352 5.24 -21.88 23.83
CA ASP A 352 6.11 -22.97 24.25
C ASP A 352 7.37 -23.06 23.37
N LYS A 353 8.33 -23.87 23.75
CA LYS A 353 9.61 -24.07 23.01
C LYS A 353 9.41 -24.58 21.57
N ASP A 354 8.31 -25.28 21.33
CA ASP A 354 7.95 -25.82 20.01
C ASP A 354 7.13 -24.82 19.17
N GLY A 355 6.88 -23.60 19.68
CA GLY A 355 6.14 -22.56 18.97
C GLY A 355 4.62 -22.59 19.15
N HIS A 356 4.07 -23.44 20.00
CA HIS A 356 2.63 -23.54 20.27
C HIS A 356 2.18 -22.53 21.33
N PHE A 357 0.97 -21.99 21.16
CA PHE A 357 0.34 -21.16 22.19
C PHE A 357 -0.03 -22.02 23.41
N VAL A 358 0.38 -21.58 24.59
CA VAL A 358 0.09 -22.26 25.86
C VAL A 358 -1.38 -22.10 26.25
N ASN A 359 -1.94 -20.93 25.99
CA ASN A 359 -3.33 -20.62 26.31
C ASN A 359 -4.27 -21.09 25.18
N THR A 360 -5.49 -21.51 25.54
CA THR A 360 -6.54 -21.82 24.60
C THR A 360 -7.12 -20.54 24.00
N ASN A 361 -7.33 -19.53 24.84
CA ASN A 361 -7.77 -18.21 24.41
C ASN A 361 -6.56 -17.28 24.30
N VAL A 362 -6.44 -16.59 23.17
CA VAL A 362 -5.35 -15.71 22.80
C VAL A 362 -5.90 -14.32 22.56
N SER A 363 -5.21 -13.30 23.08
CA SER A 363 -5.51 -11.90 22.74
C SER A 363 -5.17 -11.65 21.29
N ARG A 364 -6.17 -11.30 20.52
CA ARG A 364 -6.03 -11.05 19.08
C ARG A 364 -6.56 -9.69 18.69
N ARG A 365 -6.08 -9.21 17.57
CA ARG A 365 -6.52 -7.98 16.91
C ARG A 365 -6.97 -8.32 15.48
N PHE A 366 -8.13 -7.81 15.12
CA PHE A 366 -8.61 -7.82 13.74
C PHE A 366 -9.19 -6.44 13.42
N ARG A 367 -8.50 -5.67 12.60
CA ARG A 367 -8.80 -4.25 12.34
C ARG A 367 -8.88 -3.46 13.64
N GLU A 368 -10.03 -2.83 13.96
CA GLU A 368 -10.26 -2.10 15.21
C GLU A 368 -10.58 -2.99 16.40
N GLU A 369 -11.05 -4.19 16.16
CA GLU A 369 -11.52 -5.08 17.23
C GLU A 369 -10.36 -5.78 17.92
N THR A 370 -10.29 -5.60 19.23
CA THR A 370 -9.41 -6.36 20.13
C THR A 370 -10.27 -7.30 20.96
N SER A 371 -10.01 -8.58 20.93
CA SER A 371 -10.80 -9.59 21.62
C SER A 371 -9.95 -10.79 22.03
N GLU A 372 -10.38 -11.50 23.07
CA GLU A 372 -9.82 -12.78 23.44
C GLU A 372 -10.68 -13.89 22.81
N PHE A 373 -10.05 -14.70 21.96
CA PHE A 373 -10.72 -15.78 21.27
C PHE A 373 -9.83 -17.01 21.19
N ASP A 374 -10.45 -18.13 20.79
CA ASP A 374 -9.76 -19.37 20.53
C ASP A 374 -8.66 -19.20 19.48
N LYS A 375 -7.53 -19.88 19.67
CA LYS A 375 -6.32 -19.83 18.83
C LYS A 375 -6.51 -20.33 17.40
N VAL A 376 -7.64 -20.94 17.07
CA VAL A 376 -7.90 -21.65 15.80
C VAL A 376 -7.79 -20.77 14.56
N ASN A 377 -8.14 -19.49 14.64
CA ASN A 377 -8.24 -18.60 13.47
C ASN A 377 -7.13 -17.53 13.44
N LEU A 378 -5.97 -17.80 14.02
CA LEU A 378 -4.85 -16.86 13.99
C LEU A 378 -4.04 -17.03 12.70
N ASP A 379 -3.63 -15.90 12.11
CA ASP A 379 -2.82 -15.87 10.90
C ASP A 379 -1.39 -15.44 11.18
N LEU A 380 -1.24 -14.44 12.05
CA LEU A 380 0.02 -13.75 12.31
C LEU A 380 0.17 -13.51 13.81
N MET A 381 1.40 -13.23 14.23
CA MET A 381 1.74 -12.76 15.57
C MET A 381 2.63 -11.55 15.51
N ASP A 382 2.44 -10.60 16.41
CA ASP A 382 3.33 -9.44 16.58
C ASP A 382 4.75 -9.91 16.94
N VAL A 383 5.76 -9.23 16.39
CA VAL A 383 7.17 -9.57 16.65
C VAL A 383 7.59 -9.20 18.07
N SER A 384 7.15 -8.05 18.56
CA SER A 384 7.52 -7.52 19.88
C SER A 384 6.52 -6.46 20.33
N PRO A 385 6.24 -6.34 21.64
CA PRO A 385 5.43 -5.23 22.17
C PRO A 385 6.01 -3.84 21.88
N LYS A 386 7.33 -3.75 21.73
CA LYS A 386 8.05 -2.50 21.43
C LYS A 386 7.79 -1.98 20.00
N MET A 387 7.20 -2.79 19.14
CA MET A 387 6.91 -2.37 17.76
C MET A 387 5.90 -1.23 17.68
N VAL A 388 5.09 -1.02 18.71
CA VAL A 388 4.06 0.03 18.75
C VAL A 388 4.66 1.43 18.86
N PHE A 389 5.80 1.54 19.54
CA PHE A 389 6.37 2.82 19.95
C PHE A 389 7.57 3.24 19.10
N SER A 390 7.83 4.56 19.09
CA SER A 390 9.06 5.14 18.52
C SER A 390 10.28 4.83 19.37
N VAL A 391 11.46 5.11 18.82
CA VAL A 391 12.74 4.89 19.55
C VAL A 391 12.78 5.68 20.86
N ALA A 392 12.41 6.97 20.85
CA ALA A 392 12.42 7.79 22.05
C ALA A 392 11.44 7.28 23.12
N THR A 393 10.22 6.94 22.70
CA THR A 393 9.21 6.41 23.62
C THR A 393 9.61 5.06 24.21
N SER A 394 10.25 4.20 23.42
CA SER A 394 10.73 2.89 23.87
C SER A 394 11.86 2.96 24.92
N MET A 395 12.49 4.11 25.09
CA MET A 395 13.54 4.33 26.09
C MET A 395 13.00 4.80 27.46
N ILE A 396 11.68 5.07 27.55
CA ILE A 396 11.06 5.44 28.83
C ILE A 396 10.95 4.18 29.70
N PRO A 397 11.58 4.14 30.89
CA PRO A 397 11.47 2.99 31.78
C PRO A 397 10.05 2.92 32.38
N PHE A 398 9.51 1.71 32.51
CA PHE A 398 8.17 1.43 33.04
C PHE A 398 7.04 2.18 32.34
N LEU A 399 7.19 2.34 31.02
CA LEU A 399 6.22 3.05 30.16
C LEU A 399 4.79 2.51 30.31
N GLU A 400 4.63 1.21 30.55
CA GLU A 400 3.35 0.53 30.75
C GLU A 400 2.56 1.04 31.95
N ASN A 401 3.23 1.68 32.91
CA ASN A 401 2.61 2.24 34.11
C ASN A 401 2.37 3.76 34.01
N ASP A 402 2.84 4.39 32.93
CA ASP A 402 2.74 5.84 32.73
C ASP A 402 1.45 6.21 32.00
N ASP A 403 0.90 7.37 32.36
CA ASP A 403 -0.16 8.00 31.57
C ASP A 403 0.38 8.48 30.22
N ALA A 404 -0.41 8.32 29.16
CA ALA A 404 -0.02 8.69 27.79
C ALA A 404 0.42 10.16 27.66
N ASN A 405 -0.25 11.09 28.37
CA ASN A 405 0.12 12.51 28.36
C ASN A 405 1.51 12.75 28.96
N ARG A 406 1.85 12.02 30.04
CA ARG A 406 3.16 12.14 30.67
C ARG A 406 4.25 11.47 29.84
N ALA A 407 3.95 10.35 29.19
CA ALA A 407 4.83 9.69 28.25
C ALA A 407 5.14 10.58 27.04
N LEU A 408 4.15 11.31 26.51
CA LEU A 408 4.34 12.31 25.45
C LEU A 408 5.32 13.41 25.88
N MET A 409 5.13 13.98 27.07
CA MET A 409 6.06 14.98 27.61
C MET A 409 7.46 14.40 27.78
N GLY A 410 7.58 13.19 28.34
CA GLY A 410 8.85 12.51 28.56
C GLY A 410 9.62 12.23 27.26
N SER A 411 8.97 11.73 26.23
CA SER A 411 9.58 11.48 24.93
C SER A 411 10.09 12.77 24.26
N ASN A 412 9.34 13.87 24.39
CA ASN A 412 9.76 15.18 23.90
C ASN A 412 10.94 15.75 24.70
N MET A 413 10.96 15.58 26.03
CA MET A 413 12.06 16.07 26.89
C MET A 413 13.38 15.33 26.62
N GLN A 414 13.34 14.03 26.36
CA GLN A 414 14.56 13.24 26.03
C GLN A 414 15.33 13.82 24.85
N ARG A 415 14.65 14.40 23.86
CA ARG A 415 15.28 15.04 22.70
C ARG A 415 15.93 16.39 23.03
N GLN A 416 15.51 17.03 24.12
CA GLN A 416 16.01 18.34 24.55
C GLN A 416 17.15 18.24 25.58
N ALA A 417 17.38 17.03 26.10
CA ALA A 417 18.48 16.80 27.04
C ALA A 417 19.84 17.00 26.34
N VAL A 418 20.76 17.65 27.06
CA VAL A 418 22.13 17.92 26.61
C VAL A 418 23.09 16.85 27.10
#